data_c951efdd9a2d5f843f59867f9d61ced7
#
_entry.id   c951efdd9a2d5f843f59867f9d61ced7
#
_cell.length_a   1.000
_cell.length_b   1.000
_cell.length_c   1.000
_cell.angle_alpha   90.00
_cell.angle_beta   90.00
_cell.angle_gamma   90.00
#
_symmetry.space_group_name_H-M   'P 1'
#
loop_
_entity.id
_entity.type
_entity.pdbx_description
1 polymer ?
#
loop_
_entity_poly.entity_id
_entity_poly.type
_entity_poly.pdbx_seq_one_letter_code
_entity_poly.pdbx_strand_id
1 'polypeptide(L)'
;MTRHPCENRLAVKTLTVFLFLMVVWSGVWLVKDMLDRRFHELTSGRGAALFWLAAKVIVWILPACWLIHISGRSIRDVANLSAWRSWTCWGTGIGLLISATAIIPKWIHGVSFLPDRLDYAAFNVLVISPLFEEYLIRGALLGNLIPAIGLARANMIAAFCFVLLHLPGWCMMGSLHTKLAQPLGGAFSVFLLGLCFGVATQKGRSFLGGSIAHFFNNLTA
;
A
#
# COMPACT_ATOMS: atom_id res chain seq x y z
N MET A 1 -27.37 -16.67 5.71
CA MET A 1 -26.11 -16.96 6.44
C MET A 1 -25.98 -15.93 7.54
N THR A 2 -26.26 -16.30 8.78
CA THR A 2 -26.11 -15.44 9.97
C THR A 2 -24.62 -15.30 10.26
N ARG A 3 -24.11 -14.09 10.13
CA ARG A 3 -22.68 -13.77 10.38
C ARG A 3 -22.41 -13.83 11.89
N HIS A 4 -21.25 -14.38 12.27
CA HIS A 4 -20.87 -14.45 13.68
C HIS A 4 -20.62 -13.04 14.24
N PRO A 5 -21.18 -12.68 15.42
CA PRO A 5 -20.98 -11.36 16.03
C PRO A 5 -19.51 -10.98 16.24
N CYS A 6 -18.64 -11.96 16.42
CA CYS A 6 -17.20 -11.77 16.62
C CYS A 6 -16.51 -11.20 15.37
N GLU A 7 -16.88 -11.67 14.16
CA GLU A 7 -16.30 -11.22 12.88
C GLU A 7 -16.65 -9.75 12.59
N ASN A 8 -17.89 -9.36 12.89
CA ASN A 8 -18.33 -7.96 12.75
C ASN A 8 -17.57 -7.03 13.72
N ARG A 9 -17.34 -7.46 14.96
CA ARG A 9 -16.55 -6.68 15.94
C ARG A 9 -15.10 -6.50 15.47
N LEU A 10 -14.49 -7.54 14.91
CA LEU A 10 -13.13 -7.46 14.37
C LEU A 10 -13.05 -6.48 13.18
N ALA A 11 -14.01 -6.55 12.27
CA ALA A 11 -14.07 -5.65 11.12
C ALA A 11 -14.21 -4.18 11.54
N VAL A 12 -15.15 -3.88 12.47
CA VAL A 12 -15.32 -2.53 13.02
C VAL A 12 -14.02 -2.05 13.69
N LYS A 13 -13.43 -2.88 14.56
CA LYS A 13 -12.17 -2.54 15.24
C LYS A 13 -11.05 -2.26 14.24
N THR A 14 -10.94 -3.05 13.18
CA THR A 14 -9.93 -2.88 12.14
C THR A 14 -10.10 -1.54 11.42
N LEU A 15 -11.33 -1.17 11.04
CA LEU A 15 -11.61 0.11 10.40
C LEU A 15 -11.38 1.30 11.35
N THR A 16 -11.78 1.18 12.62
CA THR A 16 -11.53 2.22 13.63
C THR A 16 -10.03 2.46 13.81
N VAL A 17 -9.25 1.39 13.92
CA VAL A 17 -7.78 1.51 14.00
C VAL A 17 -7.21 2.15 12.74
N PHE A 18 -7.67 1.75 11.57
CA PHE A 18 -7.22 2.37 10.31
C PHE A 18 -7.52 3.88 10.28
N LEU A 19 -8.71 4.30 10.66
CA LEU A 19 -9.05 5.73 10.73
C LEU A 19 -8.16 6.49 11.72
N PHE A 20 -7.87 5.90 12.88
CA PHE A 20 -6.91 6.46 13.84
C PHE A 20 -5.50 6.57 13.22
N LEU A 21 -5.06 5.52 12.52
CA LEU A 21 -3.78 5.56 11.80
C LEU A 21 -3.71 6.67 10.76
N MET A 22 -4.81 7.00 10.09
CA MET A 22 -4.87 8.11 9.15
C MET A 22 -4.60 9.46 9.82
N VAL A 23 -5.13 9.66 11.04
CA VAL A 23 -4.84 10.87 11.83
C VAL A 23 -3.36 10.93 12.21
N VAL A 24 -2.81 9.82 12.73
CA VAL A 24 -1.40 9.73 13.10
C VAL A 24 -0.49 9.92 11.88
N TRP A 25 -0.84 9.30 10.74
CA TRP A 25 -0.08 9.44 9.49
C TRP A 25 -0.09 10.87 8.95
N SER A 26 -1.21 11.58 9.08
CA SER A 26 -1.27 13.01 8.77
C SER A 26 -0.33 13.83 9.68
N GLY A 27 -0.27 13.49 10.97
CA GLY A 27 0.68 14.07 11.92
C GLY A 27 2.14 13.80 11.54
N VAL A 28 2.47 12.60 11.05
CA VAL A 28 3.83 12.28 10.56
C VAL A 28 4.23 13.20 9.40
N TRP A 29 3.33 13.46 8.46
CA TRP A 29 3.60 14.38 7.35
C TRP A 29 3.82 15.82 7.83
N LEU A 30 3.03 16.30 8.80
CA LEU A 30 3.22 17.63 9.40
C LEU A 30 4.58 17.72 10.13
N VAL A 31 4.93 16.71 10.92
CA VAL A 31 6.23 16.65 11.60
C VAL A 31 7.37 16.63 10.59
N LYS A 32 7.22 15.86 9.49
CA LYS A 32 8.23 15.80 8.42
C LYS A 32 8.45 17.18 7.79
N ASP A 33 7.39 17.90 7.42
CA ASP A 33 7.47 19.25 6.86
C ASP A 33 8.17 20.23 7.83
N MET A 34 7.83 20.16 9.12
CA MET A 34 8.50 20.99 10.15
C MET A 34 9.99 20.66 10.28
N LEU A 35 10.35 19.39 10.25
CA LEU A 35 11.74 18.94 10.33
C LEU A 35 12.53 19.32 9.08
N ASP A 36 11.95 19.21 7.89
CA ASP A 36 12.59 19.58 6.63
C ASP A 36 12.92 21.06 6.56
N ARG A 37 12.08 21.92 7.13
CA ARG A 37 12.35 23.37 7.23
C ARG A 37 13.48 23.69 8.20
N ARG A 38 13.73 22.84 9.18
CA ARG A 38 14.71 23.10 10.25
C ARG A 38 16.03 22.36 10.06
N PHE A 39 15.99 21.15 9.46
CA PHE A 39 17.13 20.26 9.32
C PHE A 39 17.28 19.79 7.87
N HIS A 40 18.16 20.47 7.15
CA HIS A 40 18.36 20.22 5.72
C HIS A 40 18.81 18.78 5.42
N GLU A 41 19.47 18.11 6.36
CA GLU A 41 19.93 16.72 6.26
C GLU A 41 18.78 15.69 6.20
N LEU A 42 17.57 16.07 6.64
CA LEU A 42 16.37 15.23 6.61
C LEU A 42 15.56 15.38 5.33
N THR A 43 15.85 16.35 4.48
CA THR A 43 15.07 16.63 3.27
C THR A 43 15.29 15.59 2.18
N SER A 44 16.50 14.97 2.13
CA SER A 44 16.88 14.01 1.10
C SER A 44 17.87 12.96 1.62
N GLY A 45 18.22 11.99 0.79
CA GLY A 45 19.26 11.01 1.05
C GLY A 45 18.93 10.05 2.21
N ARG A 46 19.96 9.68 2.97
CA ARG A 46 19.85 8.68 4.05
C ARG A 46 18.97 9.14 5.21
N GLY A 47 19.03 10.42 5.59
CA GLY A 47 18.24 10.98 6.69
C GLY A 47 16.74 10.88 6.40
N ALA A 48 16.32 11.31 5.21
CA ALA A 48 14.93 11.17 4.78
C ALA A 48 14.49 9.71 4.69
N ALA A 49 15.33 8.81 4.14
CA ALA A 49 15.03 7.39 4.03
C ALA A 49 14.80 6.74 5.41
N LEU A 50 15.66 7.03 6.40
CA LEU A 50 15.53 6.52 7.77
C LEU A 50 14.29 7.08 8.47
N PHE A 51 13.98 8.36 8.30
CA PHE A 51 12.76 8.95 8.85
C PHE A 51 11.51 8.20 8.32
N TRP A 52 11.40 8.06 6.99
CA TRP A 52 10.24 7.39 6.39
C TRP A 52 10.16 5.91 6.74
N LEU A 53 11.30 5.22 6.84
CA LEU A 53 11.34 3.83 7.28
C LEU A 53 10.83 3.70 8.72
N ALA A 54 11.36 4.50 9.65
CA ALA A 54 10.94 4.50 11.05
C ALA A 54 9.46 4.85 11.21
N ALA A 55 8.99 5.89 10.53
CA ALA A 55 7.59 6.31 10.55
C ALA A 55 6.66 5.20 10.05
N LYS A 56 6.98 4.55 8.93
CA LYS A 56 6.19 3.43 8.39
C LYS A 56 6.21 2.21 9.31
N VAL A 57 7.35 1.89 9.93
CA VAL A 57 7.41 0.79 10.90
C VAL A 57 6.47 1.07 12.07
N ILE A 58 6.56 2.26 12.66
CA ILE A 58 5.77 2.63 13.85
C ILE A 58 4.28 2.73 13.50
N VAL A 59 3.92 3.41 12.41
CA VAL A 59 2.53 3.74 12.11
C VAL A 59 1.83 2.66 11.29
N TRP A 60 2.54 1.87 10.47
CA TRP A 60 1.91 0.86 9.62
C TRP A 60 2.19 -0.56 10.07
N ILE A 61 3.47 -0.90 10.31
CA ILE A 61 3.84 -2.30 10.59
C ILE A 61 3.41 -2.74 11.98
N LEU A 62 3.70 -1.95 13.02
CA LEU A 62 3.32 -2.34 14.39
C LEU A 62 1.80 -2.50 14.56
N PRO A 63 0.95 -1.55 14.11
CA PRO A 63 -0.50 -1.75 14.16
C PRO A 63 -1.00 -2.90 13.26
N ALA A 64 -0.39 -3.12 12.09
CA ALA A 64 -0.73 -4.26 11.25
C ALA A 64 -0.42 -5.59 11.94
N CYS A 65 0.75 -5.72 12.57
CA CYS A 65 1.10 -6.90 13.37
C CYS A 65 0.08 -7.14 14.48
N TRP A 66 -0.31 -6.09 15.19
CA TRP A 66 -1.31 -6.20 16.25
C TRP A 66 -2.70 -6.59 15.70
N LEU A 67 -3.16 -6.00 14.59
CA LEU A 67 -4.42 -6.35 13.93
C LEU A 67 -4.44 -7.81 13.45
N ILE A 68 -3.32 -8.31 12.91
CA ILE A 68 -3.15 -9.70 12.51
C ILE A 68 -3.21 -10.61 13.74
N HIS A 69 -2.50 -10.25 14.81
CA HIS A 69 -2.47 -11.03 16.04
C HIS A 69 -3.86 -11.18 16.68
N ILE A 70 -4.62 -10.09 16.84
CA ILE A 70 -5.96 -10.14 17.44
C ILE A 70 -7.00 -10.86 16.57
N SER A 71 -6.69 -11.10 15.29
CA SER A 71 -7.52 -11.92 14.40
C SER A 71 -7.21 -13.41 14.51
N GLY A 72 -6.29 -13.81 15.40
CA GLY A 72 -5.84 -15.20 15.55
C GLY A 72 -4.89 -15.66 14.44
N ARG A 73 -4.42 -14.75 13.56
CA ARG A 73 -3.46 -15.05 12.50
C ARG A 73 -2.05 -14.66 12.92
N SER A 74 -1.06 -15.21 12.24
CA SER A 74 0.35 -14.87 12.40
C SER A 74 0.91 -14.20 11.14
N ILE A 75 2.09 -13.59 11.25
CA ILE A 75 2.84 -13.08 10.09
C ILE A 75 3.11 -14.20 9.08
N ARG A 76 3.36 -15.43 9.54
CA ARG A 76 3.59 -16.58 8.67
C ARG A 76 2.36 -16.94 7.85
N ASP A 77 1.16 -16.80 8.43
CA ASP A 77 -0.10 -17.08 7.73
C ASP A 77 -0.36 -16.06 6.63
N VAL A 78 -0.09 -14.76 6.87
CA VAL A 78 -0.33 -13.71 5.88
C VAL A 78 0.77 -13.64 4.81
N ALA A 79 2.02 -13.97 5.16
CA ALA A 79 3.13 -14.09 4.22
C ALA A 79 3.06 -15.37 3.39
N ASN A 80 2.58 -16.47 3.98
CA ASN A 80 2.38 -17.78 3.36
C ASN A 80 3.49 -18.18 2.39
N LEU A 81 4.72 -18.26 2.89
CA LEU A 81 5.90 -18.53 2.07
C LEU A 81 5.82 -19.87 1.31
N SER A 82 5.06 -20.84 1.83
CA SER A 82 4.84 -22.12 1.18
C SER A 82 4.10 -21.99 -0.17
N ALA A 83 3.30 -20.94 -0.36
CA ALA A 83 2.59 -20.64 -1.60
C ALA A 83 3.44 -19.83 -2.60
N TRP A 84 4.78 -19.87 -2.52
CA TRP A 84 5.67 -18.98 -3.28
C TRP A 84 5.44 -18.99 -4.80
N ARG A 85 5.16 -20.14 -5.40
CA ARG A 85 4.84 -20.24 -6.83
C ARG A 85 3.56 -19.45 -7.17
N SER A 86 2.56 -19.53 -6.31
CA SER A 86 1.28 -18.85 -6.52
C SER A 86 1.42 -17.33 -6.42
N TRP A 87 2.00 -16.82 -5.33
CA TRP A 87 2.10 -15.37 -5.18
C TRP A 87 3.11 -14.73 -6.14
N THR A 88 4.18 -15.46 -6.55
CA THR A 88 5.06 -14.99 -7.62
C THR A 88 4.32 -14.93 -8.95
N CYS A 89 3.61 -15.99 -9.34
CA CYS A 89 2.89 -16.05 -10.61
C CYS A 89 1.82 -14.94 -10.71
N TRP A 90 0.92 -14.85 -9.71
CA TRP A 90 -0.15 -13.86 -9.72
C TRP A 90 0.36 -12.44 -9.54
N GLY A 91 1.34 -12.21 -8.68
CA GLY A 91 1.95 -10.90 -8.48
C GLY A 91 2.65 -10.40 -9.72
N THR A 92 3.49 -11.23 -10.35
CA THR A 92 4.18 -10.89 -11.59
C THR A 92 3.19 -10.72 -12.76
N GLY A 93 2.24 -11.64 -12.93
CA GLY A 93 1.27 -11.56 -14.04
C GLY A 93 0.43 -10.27 -13.98
N ILE A 94 -0.14 -9.95 -12.81
CA ILE A 94 -0.90 -8.71 -12.61
C ILE A 94 0.03 -7.50 -12.70
N GLY A 95 1.23 -7.56 -12.14
CA GLY A 95 2.21 -6.49 -12.19
C GLY A 95 2.63 -6.14 -13.62
N LEU A 96 2.93 -7.13 -14.45
CA LEU A 96 3.25 -6.92 -15.86
C LEU A 96 2.08 -6.34 -16.65
N LEU A 97 0.85 -6.79 -16.37
CA LEU A 97 -0.35 -6.23 -17.01
C LEU A 97 -0.52 -4.75 -16.66
N ILE A 98 -0.35 -4.37 -15.40
CA ILE A 98 -0.37 -2.98 -14.97
C ILE A 98 0.76 -2.19 -15.62
N SER A 99 2.01 -2.71 -15.57
CA SER A 99 3.17 -2.06 -16.18
C SER A 99 2.99 -1.80 -17.67
N ALA A 100 2.38 -2.72 -18.39
CA ALA A 100 2.14 -2.55 -19.82
C ALA A 100 1.33 -1.26 -20.12
N THR A 101 0.39 -0.88 -19.24
CA THR A 101 -0.41 0.35 -19.41
C THR A 101 0.45 1.62 -19.29
N ALA A 102 1.56 1.58 -18.58
CA ALA A 102 2.51 2.70 -18.45
C ALA A 102 3.65 2.62 -19.48
N ILE A 103 4.19 1.42 -19.72
CA ILE A 103 5.33 1.20 -20.63
C ILE A 103 4.95 1.50 -22.08
N ILE A 104 3.78 1.05 -22.55
CA ILE A 104 3.39 1.19 -23.96
C ILE A 104 3.34 2.67 -24.38
N PRO A 105 2.65 3.58 -23.65
CA PRO A 105 2.67 5.00 -23.99
C PRO A 105 4.06 5.63 -23.93
N LYS A 106 4.84 5.32 -22.87
CA LYS A 106 6.19 5.84 -22.71
C LYS A 106 7.11 5.41 -23.86
N TRP A 107 7.02 4.14 -24.26
CA TRP A 107 7.78 3.61 -25.39
C TRP A 107 7.42 4.29 -26.72
N ILE A 108 6.12 4.49 -26.99
CA ILE A 108 5.64 5.19 -28.19
C ILE A 108 6.18 6.63 -28.25
N HIS A 109 6.28 7.30 -27.09
CA HIS A 109 6.78 8.67 -27.00
C HIS A 109 8.30 8.78 -26.77
N GLY A 110 9.04 7.68 -26.80
CA GLY A 110 10.50 7.66 -26.59
C GLY A 110 10.95 8.08 -25.18
N VAL A 111 10.06 7.93 -24.17
CA VAL A 111 10.36 8.28 -22.78
C VAL A 111 10.84 7.04 -22.03
N SER A 112 11.86 7.20 -21.17
CA SER A 112 12.32 6.12 -20.29
C SER A 112 11.19 5.66 -19.36
N PHE A 113 11.06 4.36 -19.18
CA PHE A 113 10.11 3.74 -18.26
C PHE A 113 10.77 3.15 -17.02
N LEU A 114 12.09 3.23 -16.92
CA LEU A 114 12.86 2.83 -15.75
C LEU A 114 13.36 4.07 -15.00
N PRO A 115 13.53 3.99 -13.68
CA PRO A 115 14.08 5.09 -12.90
C PRO A 115 15.51 5.38 -13.31
N ASP A 116 15.87 6.67 -13.41
CA ASP A 116 17.18 7.12 -13.83
C ASP A 116 18.30 6.74 -12.83
N ARG A 117 17.93 6.58 -11.57
CA ARG A 117 18.85 6.24 -10.48
C ARG A 117 18.25 5.24 -9.51
N LEU A 118 19.07 4.30 -9.05
CA LEU A 118 18.72 3.35 -7.98
C LEU A 118 19.41 3.81 -6.69
N ASP A 119 18.81 4.80 -6.04
CA ASP A 119 19.26 5.35 -4.77
C ASP A 119 18.32 4.91 -3.60
N TYR A 120 18.54 5.48 -2.42
CA TYR A 120 17.70 5.18 -1.24
C TYR A 120 16.23 5.56 -1.42
N ALA A 121 15.94 6.61 -2.20
CA ALA A 121 14.57 7.01 -2.49
C ALA A 121 13.90 6.00 -3.42
N ALA A 122 14.59 5.58 -4.47
CA ALA A 122 14.12 4.53 -5.37
C ALA A 122 13.89 3.21 -4.62
N PHE A 123 14.83 2.78 -3.76
CA PHE A 123 14.65 1.58 -2.94
C PHE A 123 13.42 1.67 -2.02
N ASN A 124 13.21 2.83 -1.38
CA ASN A 124 12.03 3.04 -0.55
C ASN A 124 10.73 2.93 -1.38
N VAL A 125 10.67 3.55 -2.55
CA VAL A 125 9.49 3.54 -3.42
C VAL A 125 9.24 2.17 -4.03
N LEU A 126 10.30 1.49 -4.49
CA LEU A 126 10.18 0.22 -5.21
C LEU A 126 9.98 -0.99 -4.29
N VAL A 127 10.56 -0.98 -3.09
CA VAL A 127 10.60 -2.16 -2.22
C VAL A 127 9.89 -1.91 -0.90
N ILE A 128 10.33 -0.91 -0.12
CA ILE A 128 9.83 -0.71 1.24
C ILE A 128 8.36 -0.29 1.23
N SER A 129 7.99 0.69 0.39
CA SER A 129 6.59 1.16 0.33
C SER A 129 5.63 0.05 -0.10
N PRO A 130 5.84 -0.66 -1.24
CA PRO A 130 4.98 -1.76 -1.63
C PRO A 130 4.84 -2.84 -0.56
N LEU A 131 5.96 -3.23 0.06
CA LEU A 131 5.95 -4.27 1.08
C LEU A 131 5.12 -3.86 2.32
N PHE A 132 5.32 -2.65 2.81
CA PHE A 132 4.68 -2.17 4.04
C PHE A 132 3.22 -1.79 3.84
N GLU A 133 2.91 -1.16 2.70
CA GLU A 133 1.54 -0.80 2.33
C GLU A 133 0.69 -2.05 2.11
N GLU A 134 1.20 -3.04 1.39
CA GLU A 134 0.47 -4.29 1.17
C GLU A 134 0.33 -5.11 2.45
N TYR A 135 1.33 -5.09 3.33
CA TYR A 135 1.23 -5.74 4.64
C TYR A 135 0.11 -5.13 5.49
N LEU A 136 0.01 -3.80 5.56
CA LEU A 136 -1.06 -3.10 6.29
C LEU A 136 -2.42 -3.33 5.62
N ILE A 137 -2.51 -3.05 4.32
CA ILE A 137 -3.81 -3.01 3.62
C ILE A 137 -4.30 -4.42 3.27
N ARG A 138 -3.44 -5.32 2.78
CA ARG A 138 -3.86 -6.68 2.35
C ARG A 138 -3.63 -7.72 3.42
N GLY A 139 -2.50 -7.65 4.12
CA GLY A 139 -2.20 -8.56 5.23
C GLY A 139 -3.15 -8.37 6.40
N ALA A 140 -3.26 -7.16 6.92
CA ALA A 140 -4.08 -6.87 8.08
C ALA A 140 -5.53 -6.52 7.73
N LEU A 141 -5.76 -5.39 7.04
CA LEU A 141 -7.10 -4.81 6.86
C LEU A 141 -7.99 -5.71 5.99
N LEU A 142 -7.59 -6.02 4.75
CA LEU A 142 -8.36 -6.89 3.85
C LEU A 142 -8.66 -8.24 4.51
N GLY A 143 -7.63 -8.87 5.10
CA GLY A 143 -7.76 -10.17 5.73
C GLY A 143 -8.73 -10.19 6.91
N ASN A 144 -8.84 -9.11 7.68
CA ASN A 144 -9.78 -8.98 8.79
C ASN A 144 -11.20 -8.64 8.33
N LEU A 145 -11.37 -8.02 7.16
CA LEU A 145 -12.69 -7.65 6.62
C LEU A 145 -13.37 -8.82 5.91
N ILE A 146 -12.63 -9.72 5.25
CA ILE A 146 -13.20 -10.79 4.44
C ILE A 146 -14.23 -11.65 5.19
N PRO A 147 -13.97 -12.13 6.43
CA PRO A 147 -14.93 -12.95 7.15
C PRO A 147 -16.27 -12.24 7.38
N ALA A 148 -16.22 -10.94 7.70
CA ALA A 148 -17.40 -10.16 8.04
C ALA A 148 -18.25 -9.77 6.83
N ILE A 149 -17.61 -9.35 5.70
CA ILE A 149 -18.35 -8.72 4.59
C ILE A 149 -18.15 -9.39 3.22
N GLY A 150 -17.34 -10.44 3.17
CA GLY A 150 -17.02 -11.19 1.95
C GLY A 150 -15.94 -10.49 1.10
N LEU A 151 -15.31 -11.27 0.21
CA LEU A 151 -14.12 -10.86 -0.53
C LEU A 151 -14.32 -9.58 -1.38
N ALA A 152 -15.39 -9.52 -2.17
CA ALA A 152 -15.58 -8.41 -3.10
C ALA A 152 -15.71 -7.06 -2.36
N ARG A 153 -16.57 -7.00 -1.33
CA ARG A 153 -16.77 -5.79 -0.52
C ARG A 153 -15.51 -5.43 0.28
N ALA A 154 -14.86 -6.44 0.85
CA ALA A 154 -13.62 -6.23 1.59
C ALA A 154 -12.52 -5.65 0.70
N ASN A 155 -12.38 -6.15 -0.55
CA ASN A 155 -11.40 -5.62 -1.50
C ASN A 155 -11.72 -4.18 -1.93
N MET A 156 -12.99 -3.84 -2.14
CA MET A 156 -13.40 -2.47 -2.44
C MET A 156 -13.06 -1.51 -1.29
N ILE A 157 -13.37 -1.89 -0.04
CA ILE A 157 -13.05 -1.07 1.14
C ILE A 157 -11.52 -0.96 1.31
N ALA A 158 -10.78 -2.05 1.14
CA ALA A 158 -9.32 -2.03 1.23
C ALA A 158 -8.69 -1.14 0.14
N ALA A 159 -9.21 -1.16 -1.09
CA ALA A 159 -8.78 -0.29 -2.17
C ALA A 159 -9.09 1.18 -1.88
N PHE A 160 -10.25 1.47 -1.30
CA PHE A 160 -10.60 2.82 -0.85
C PHE A 160 -9.66 3.30 0.29
N CYS A 161 -9.41 2.46 1.29
CA CYS A 161 -8.44 2.75 2.35
C CYS A 161 -7.02 2.98 1.79
N PHE A 162 -6.66 2.27 0.72
CA PHE A 162 -5.38 2.49 0.03
C PHE A 162 -5.29 3.90 -0.60
N VAL A 163 -6.38 4.42 -1.18
CA VAL A 163 -6.45 5.82 -1.62
C VAL A 163 -6.31 6.77 -0.44
N LEU A 164 -7.04 6.53 0.66
CA LEU A 164 -6.96 7.39 1.85
C LEU A 164 -5.52 7.49 2.39
N LEU A 165 -4.75 6.41 2.32
CA LEU A 165 -3.35 6.40 2.78
C LEU A 165 -2.47 7.42 2.04
N HIS A 166 -2.83 7.78 0.80
CA HIS A 166 -2.09 8.75 -0.01
C HIS A 166 -2.51 10.21 0.23
N LEU A 167 -3.73 10.44 0.79
CA LEU A 167 -4.27 11.79 0.94
C LEU A 167 -3.37 12.73 1.75
N PRO A 168 -2.79 12.34 2.92
CA PRO A 168 -1.92 13.23 3.67
C PRO A 168 -0.71 13.71 2.85
N GLY A 169 -0.08 12.80 2.11
CA GLY A 169 1.03 13.15 1.23
C GLY A 169 0.62 14.11 0.11
N TRP A 170 -0.51 13.82 -0.58
CA TRP A 170 -1.00 14.71 -1.64
C TRP A 170 -1.38 16.09 -1.12
N CYS A 171 -1.94 16.16 0.10
CA CYS A 171 -2.28 17.41 0.75
C CYS A 171 -1.01 18.23 1.05
N MET A 172 0.00 17.63 1.67
CA MET A 172 1.25 18.30 2.05
C MET A 172 2.10 18.71 0.85
N MET A 173 2.03 17.94 -0.25
CA MET A 173 2.71 18.30 -1.52
C MET A 173 1.92 19.28 -2.39
N GLY A 174 0.76 19.78 -1.94
CA GLY A 174 -0.09 20.69 -2.72
C GLY A 174 -0.71 20.07 -3.97
N SER A 175 -0.67 18.75 -4.11
CA SER A 175 -1.13 18.03 -5.31
C SER A 175 -2.53 17.42 -5.16
N LEU A 176 -3.20 17.58 -4.03
CA LEU A 176 -4.47 16.94 -3.71
C LEU A 176 -5.53 17.19 -4.79
N HIS A 177 -5.78 18.46 -5.15
CA HIS A 177 -6.80 18.81 -6.14
C HIS A 177 -6.50 18.14 -7.49
N THR A 178 -5.26 18.21 -7.95
CA THR A 178 -4.82 17.58 -9.20
C THR A 178 -5.02 16.05 -9.15
N LYS A 179 -4.62 15.41 -8.04
CA LYS A 179 -4.77 13.95 -7.88
C LYS A 179 -6.22 13.49 -7.77
N LEU A 180 -7.11 14.32 -7.25
CA LEU A 180 -8.55 14.01 -7.23
C LEU A 180 -9.21 14.22 -8.60
N ALA A 181 -8.77 15.22 -9.37
CA ALA A 181 -9.34 15.56 -10.66
C ALA A 181 -8.82 14.67 -11.82
N GLN A 182 -7.59 14.16 -11.72
CA GLN A 182 -6.99 13.37 -12.79
C GLN A 182 -7.55 11.93 -12.83
N PRO A 183 -8.11 11.48 -13.96
CA PRO A 183 -8.56 10.09 -14.10
C PRO A 183 -7.40 9.10 -14.18
N LEU A 184 -6.25 9.50 -14.78
CA LEU A 184 -5.04 8.67 -14.87
C LEU A 184 -3.94 9.24 -13.95
N GLY A 185 -3.32 8.36 -13.16
CA GLY A 185 -2.28 8.75 -12.19
C GLY A 185 -2.80 9.47 -10.94
N GLY A 186 -4.12 9.60 -10.78
CA GLY A 186 -4.79 10.19 -9.62
C GLY A 186 -5.48 9.16 -8.72
N ALA A 187 -6.39 9.64 -7.87
CA ALA A 187 -7.11 8.84 -6.87
C ALA A 187 -7.87 7.64 -7.48
N PHE A 188 -8.50 7.84 -8.63
CA PHE A 188 -9.21 6.77 -9.34
C PHE A 188 -8.26 5.66 -9.80
N SER A 189 -7.11 6.02 -10.37
CA SER A 189 -6.08 5.03 -10.74
C SER A 189 -5.56 4.28 -9.52
N VAL A 190 -5.27 4.97 -8.41
CA VAL A 190 -4.82 4.34 -7.17
C VAL A 190 -5.87 3.39 -6.61
N PHE A 191 -7.17 3.73 -6.74
CA PHE A 191 -8.26 2.83 -6.37
C PHE A 191 -8.28 1.55 -7.23
N LEU A 192 -8.19 1.68 -8.57
CA LEU A 192 -8.15 0.54 -9.49
C LEU A 192 -6.92 -0.35 -9.24
N LEU A 193 -5.74 0.25 -9.08
CA LEU A 193 -4.53 -0.45 -8.68
C LEU A 193 -4.72 -1.18 -7.36
N GLY A 194 -5.37 -0.52 -6.40
CA GLY A 194 -5.74 -1.12 -5.13
C GLY A 194 -6.58 -2.38 -5.25
N LEU A 195 -7.56 -2.40 -6.17
CA LEU A 195 -8.35 -3.59 -6.47
C LEU A 195 -7.49 -4.70 -7.08
N CYS A 196 -6.61 -4.37 -8.03
CA CYS A 196 -5.70 -5.33 -8.68
C CYS A 196 -4.73 -5.97 -7.68
N PHE A 197 -4.13 -5.18 -6.79
CA PHE A 197 -3.23 -5.71 -5.74
C PHE A 197 -3.98 -6.63 -4.77
N GLY A 198 -5.24 -6.31 -4.45
CA GLY A 198 -6.09 -7.21 -3.67
C GLY A 198 -6.36 -8.55 -4.38
N VAL A 199 -6.59 -8.53 -5.70
CA VAL A 199 -6.72 -9.76 -6.50
C VAL A 199 -5.40 -10.55 -6.51
N ALA A 200 -4.26 -9.88 -6.72
CA ALA A 200 -2.93 -10.51 -6.68
C ALA A 200 -2.67 -11.20 -5.32
N THR A 201 -3.05 -10.53 -4.23
CA THR A 201 -2.96 -11.09 -2.86
C THR A 201 -3.84 -12.31 -2.69
N GLN A 202 -5.12 -12.24 -3.08
CA GLN A 202 -6.07 -13.33 -2.86
C GLN A 202 -5.74 -14.56 -3.73
N LYS A 203 -5.47 -14.36 -5.01
CA LYS A 203 -5.07 -15.44 -5.91
C LYS A 203 -3.68 -15.99 -5.58
N GLY A 204 -2.77 -15.12 -5.16
CA GLY A 204 -1.44 -15.49 -4.67
C GLY A 204 -1.45 -16.16 -3.30
N ARG A 205 -2.55 -16.02 -2.53
CA ARG A 205 -2.69 -16.54 -1.15
C ARG A 205 -1.65 -15.97 -0.18
N SER A 206 -1.16 -14.76 -0.46
CA SER A 206 -0.16 -14.03 0.30
C SER A 206 -0.19 -12.54 -0.05
N PHE A 207 0.02 -11.65 0.93
CA PHE A 207 0.18 -10.22 0.64
C PHE A 207 1.39 -9.93 -0.26
N LEU A 208 2.37 -10.84 -0.31
CA LEU A 208 3.54 -10.73 -1.20
C LEU A 208 3.15 -10.70 -2.68
N GLY A 209 2.04 -11.36 -3.06
CA GLY A 209 1.52 -11.23 -4.43
C GLY A 209 1.12 -9.79 -4.77
N GLY A 210 0.42 -9.11 -3.85
CA GLY A 210 0.12 -7.68 -3.96
C GLY A 210 1.39 -6.83 -4.00
N SER A 211 2.37 -7.12 -3.13
CA SER A 211 3.64 -6.39 -3.07
C SER A 211 4.43 -6.48 -4.37
N ILE A 212 4.49 -7.65 -5.02
CA ILE A 212 5.14 -7.81 -6.32
C ILE A 212 4.40 -7.00 -7.40
N ALA A 213 3.07 -7.09 -7.47
CA ALA A 213 2.30 -6.33 -8.45
C ALA A 213 2.50 -4.81 -8.25
N HIS A 214 2.55 -4.36 -7.00
CA HIS A 214 2.80 -2.97 -6.63
C HIS A 214 4.23 -2.53 -6.97
N PHE A 215 5.23 -3.38 -6.73
CA PHE A 215 6.62 -3.14 -7.17
C PHE A 215 6.68 -2.85 -8.68
N PHE A 216 6.06 -3.71 -9.51
CA PHE A 216 6.03 -3.53 -10.96
C PHE A 216 5.34 -2.22 -11.36
N ASN A 217 4.24 -1.85 -10.70
CA ASN A 217 3.60 -0.55 -10.91
C ASN A 217 4.56 0.60 -10.65
N ASN A 218 5.25 0.60 -9.49
CA ASN A 218 6.15 1.68 -9.11
C ASN A 218 7.41 1.73 -9.96
N LEU A 219 7.87 0.57 -10.49
CA LEU A 219 9.01 0.50 -11.38
C LEU A 219 8.77 1.24 -12.71
N THR A 220 7.53 1.30 -13.15
CA THR A 220 7.15 1.84 -14.47
C THR A 220 6.31 3.10 -14.41
N ALA A 221 5.98 3.60 -13.19
CA ALA A 221 5.14 4.78 -12.97
C ALA A 221 5.80 6.12 -13.38
#